data_c8454b5044b83b0cb1a228913fd90661
#
_entry.id   c8454b5044b83b0cb1a228913fd90661
#
_cell.length_a   1.000
_cell.length_b   1.000
_cell.length_c   1.000
_cell.angle_alpha   90.00
_cell.angle_beta   90.00
_cell.angle_gamma   90.00
#
_symmetry.space_group_name_H-M   'P 1'
#
loop_
_entity.id
_entity.type
_entity.pdbx_description
1 polymer ?
#
loop_
_entity_poly.entity_id
_entity_poly.type
_entity_poly.pdbx_seq_one_letter_code
_entity_poly.pdbx_strand_id
1 'polypeptide(L)'
;MSEYDKISAEVQMRSIKPNVISAANGVTLAKLQLKVLMGITADVELKTEDSLTNYETAVFANQLKDEEVGLENNTTMKQLDLNMKMLEKSLKVAKSSFIPTLSMSFSYNYQSLYNPNINFFEYNWSNSSSLMFNLSIPLYKASNFTKVKSARIQMRQLDWNRIDTERKLNMEIVSYRNNMAASSEQVVSNKENVMQAEKAVLIAGKRYDVGKGTVLELNSSQVSLTQAQLTYNQSIYDYLIAKADLDKVLGKE
;
A
#
# COMPACT_ATOMS: atom_id res chain seq x y z
N MET A 1 21.02 51.20 -0.81
CA MET A 1 19.82 50.36 -0.89
C MET A 1 18.60 51.25 -0.86
N SER A 2 17.77 51.22 -1.87
CA SER A 2 16.54 52.01 -1.93
C SER A 2 15.57 51.52 -0.86
N GLU A 3 14.75 52.41 -0.27
CA GLU A 3 13.67 52.05 0.66
C GLU A 3 12.68 51.06 -0.01
N TYR A 4 12.47 51.23 -1.31
CA TYR A 4 11.70 50.32 -2.15
C TYR A 4 12.27 48.88 -2.16
N ASP A 5 13.59 48.71 -2.27
CA ASP A 5 14.26 47.42 -2.29
C ASP A 5 14.07 46.67 -0.96
N LYS A 6 14.12 47.41 0.16
CA LYS A 6 13.88 46.85 1.49
C LYS A 6 12.44 46.37 1.66
N ILE A 7 11.47 47.20 1.28
CA ILE A 7 10.04 46.84 1.36
C ILE A 7 9.73 45.64 0.46
N SER A 8 10.26 45.61 -0.77
CA SER A 8 10.09 44.52 -1.71
C SER A 8 10.62 43.18 -1.15
N ALA A 9 11.82 43.20 -0.57
CA ALA A 9 12.41 42.01 0.07
C ALA A 9 11.61 41.55 1.28
N GLU A 10 11.08 42.47 2.10
CA GLU A 10 10.24 42.15 3.25
C GLU A 10 8.91 41.53 2.84
N VAL A 11 8.24 42.03 1.80
CA VAL A 11 7.03 41.48 1.23
C VAL A 11 7.29 40.04 0.71
N GLN A 12 8.39 39.84 -0.03
CA GLN A 12 8.78 38.53 -0.55
C GLN A 12 9.02 37.53 0.60
N MET A 13 9.75 37.91 1.63
CA MET A 13 9.99 37.09 2.82
C MET A 13 8.68 36.68 3.51
N ARG A 14 7.77 37.66 3.69
CA ARG A 14 6.47 37.38 4.33
C ARG A 14 5.58 36.47 3.49
N SER A 15 5.65 36.56 2.16
CA SER A 15 4.86 35.71 1.26
C SER A 15 5.33 34.23 1.25
N ILE A 16 6.61 33.98 1.53
CA ILE A 16 7.19 32.63 1.56
C ILE A 16 6.96 31.92 2.92
N LYS A 17 6.87 32.70 4.02
CA LYS A 17 6.73 32.16 5.38
C LYS A 17 5.59 31.13 5.55
N PRO A 18 4.36 31.35 5.02
CA PRO A 18 3.30 30.37 5.08
C PRO A 18 3.64 29.04 4.40
N ASN A 19 4.37 29.10 3.27
CA ASN A 19 4.78 27.90 2.53
C ASN A 19 5.80 27.08 3.35
N VAL A 20 6.73 27.73 4.04
CA VAL A 20 7.68 27.07 4.95
C VAL A 20 6.95 26.37 6.09
N ILE A 21 5.96 27.05 6.71
CA ILE A 21 5.16 26.46 7.79
C ILE A 21 4.36 25.25 7.27
N SER A 22 3.74 25.38 6.10
CA SER A 22 3.00 24.27 5.48
C SER A 22 3.91 23.08 5.16
N ALA A 23 5.10 23.31 4.63
CA ALA A 23 6.09 22.26 4.36
C ALA A 23 6.55 21.57 5.66
N ALA A 24 6.82 22.32 6.73
CA ALA A 24 7.19 21.77 8.03
C ALA A 24 6.09 20.90 8.63
N ASN A 25 4.83 21.33 8.52
CA ASN A 25 3.66 20.53 8.92
C ASN A 25 3.55 19.25 8.07
N GLY A 26 3.81 19.33 6.76
CA GLY A 26 3.83 18.18 5.86
C GLY A 26 4.86 17.12 6.30
N VAL A 27 6.08 17.56 6.64
CA VAL A 27 7.13 16.66 7.17
C VAL A 27 6.69 16.00 8.48
N THR A 28 6.07 16.76 9.38
CA THR A 28 5.57 16.22 10.66
C THR A 28 4.49 15.15 10.43
N LEU A 29 3.54 15.43 9.53
CA LEU A 29 2.49 14.48 9.15
C LEU A 29 3.06 13.21 8.50
N ALA A 30 4.01 13.36 7.58
CA ALA A 30 4.66 12.22 6.92
C ALA A 30 5.40 11.33 7.94
N LYS A 31 6.09 11.92 8.90
CA LYS A 31 6.74 11.18 10.01
C LYS A 31 5.72 10.46 10.89
N LEU A 32 4.56 11.07 11.18
CA LEU A 32 3.49 10.42 11.93
C LEU A 32 2.88 9.24 11.16
N GLN A 33 2.65 9.40 9.85
CA GLN A 33 2.18 8.30 9.00
C GLN A 33 3.17 7.14 8.96
N LEU A 34 4.47 7.43 8.86
CA LEU A 34 5.50 6.40 8.90
C LEU A 34 5.52 5.66 10.25
N LYS A 35 5.37 6.37 11.38
CA LYS A 35 5.24 5.75 12.71
C LYS A 35 4.06 4.80 12.78
N VAL A 36 2.89 5.22 12.28
CA VAL A 36 1.69 4.37 12.24
C VAL A 36 1.93 3.10 11.43
N LEU A 37 2.57 3.21 10.25
CA LEU A 37 2.90 2.06 9.42
C LEU A 37 3.89 1.10 10.09
N MET A 38 4.84 1.63 10.88
CA MET A 38 5.82 0.83 11.64
C MET A 38 5.25 0.30 12.97
N GLY A 39 4.03 0.66 13.34
CA GLY A 39 3.43 0.27 14.64
C GLY A 39 4.12 0.91 15.85
N ILE A 40 4.82 2.04 15.65
CA ILE A 40 5.54 2.76 16.71
C ILE A 40 4.61 3.78 17.36
N THR A 41 4.67 3.89 18.70
CA THR A 41 3.90 4.90 19.44
C THR A 41 4.40 6.32 19.13
N ALA A 42 3.51 7.31 19.26
CA ALA A 42 3.75 8.70 18.85
C ALA A 42 4.93 9.39 19.55
N ASP A 43 5.31 8.92 20.76
CA ASP A 43 6.33 9.56 21.62
C ASP A 43 7.79 9.33 21.17
N VAL A 44 8.04 8.43 20.24
CA VAL A 44 9.39 8.16 19.73
C VAL A 44 9.76 9.21 18.67
N GLU A 45 10.85 9.92 18.82
CA GLU A 45 11.34 10.86 17.80
C GLU A 45 11.95 10.10 16.61
N LEU A 46 11.38 10.29 15.41
CA LEU A 46 11.89 9.72 14.16
C LEU A 46 12.90 10.70 13.55
N LYS A 47 14.17 10.28 13.48
CA LYS A 47 15.22 10.97 12.73
C LYS A 47 15.42 10.27 11.39
N THR A 48 15.38 11.04 10.32
CA THR A 48 15.72 10.57 8.97
C THR A 48 17.18 10.97 8.71
N GLU A 49 18.02 9.98 8.43
CA GLU A 49 19.46 10.21 8.19
C GLU A 49 19.77 10.46 6.72
N ASP A 50 18.93 9.99 5.80
CA ASP A 50 19.15 10.09 4.36
C ASP A 50 18.53 11.33 3.72
N SER A 51 19.23 11.83 2.69
CA SER A 51 18.75 12.89 1.78
C SER A 51 18.37 12.28 0.43
N LEU A 52 17.38 12.85 -0.26
CA LEU A 52 16.99 12.45 -1.61
C LEU A 52 18.17 12.48 -2.61
N THR A 53 19.15 13.34 -2.39
CA THR A 53 20.36 13.43 -3.21
C THR A 53 21.22 12.16 -3.17
N ASN A 54 21.15 11.37 -2.09
CA ASN A 54 21.87 10.10 -1.98
C ASN A 54 21.35 9.04 -2.95
N TYR A 55 20.09 9.17 -3.37
CA TYR A 55 19.44 8.26 -4.32
C TYR A 55 19.64 8.65 -5.78
N GLU A 56 20.26 9.78 -6.04
CA GLU A 56 20.56 10.25 -7.39
C GLU A 56 21.40 9.24 -8.20
N THR A 57 22.42 8.66 -7.56
CA THR A 57 23.26 7.62 -8.17
C THR A 57 22.47 6.36 -8.56
N ALA A 58 21.43 6.01 -7.79
CA ALA A 58 20.56 4.88 -8.08
C ALA A 58 19.67 5.13 -9.30
N VAL A 59 19.27 6.39 -9.55
CA VAL A 59 18.50 6.79 -10.73
C VAL A 59 19.36 6.56 -11.99
N PHE A 60 20.63 6.96 -11.97
CA PHE A 60 21.53 6.85 -13.11
C PHE A 60 22.09 5.43 -13.33
N ALA A 61 22.25 4.64 -12.25
CA ALA A 61 22.80 3.27 -12.33
C ALA A 61 21.79 2.23 -12.83
N ASN A 62 20.50 2.46 -12.62
CA ASN A 62 19.41 1.56 -13.02
C ASN A 62 18.80 1.93 -14.39
N GLN A 63 19.62 2.23 -15.39
CA GLN A 63 19.14 2.14 -16.77
C GLN A 63 18.71 0.69 -16.99
N LEU A 64 17.42 0.53 -17.04
CA LEU A 64 16.59 -0.65 -17.27
C LEU A 64 17.37 -1.90 -17.74
N LYS A 65 17.73 -2.76 -16.80
CA LYS A 65 17.98 -4.15 -17.16
C LYS A 65 16.62 -4.74 -17.50
N ASP A 66 16.45 -5.20 -18.72
CA ASP A 66 15.33 -6.03 -19.14
C ASP A 66 15.42 -7.38 -18.40
N GLU A 67 15.06 -7.39 -17.13
CA GLU A 67 14.83 -8.62 -16.41
C GLU A 67 13.47 -9.16 -16.85
N GLU A 68 13.45 -10.41 -17.32
CA GLU A 68 12.20 -11.15 -17.51
C GLU A 68 11.40 -11.13 -16.22
N VAL A 69 10.26 -10.48 -16.29
CA VAL A 69 9.46 -10.16 -15.12
C VAL A 69 8.34 -11.20 -14.99
N GLY A 70 8.57 -12.20 -14.14
CA GLY A 70 7.54 -13.14 -13.74
C GLY A 70 6.67 -12.59 -12.60
N LEU A 71 5.36 -12.86 -12.66
CA LEU A 71 4.42 -12.57 -11.56
C LEU A 71 4.41 -13.67 -10.48
N GLU A 72 5.37 -14.59 -10.50
CA GLU A 72 5.42 -15.75 -9.59
C GLU A 72 5.52 -15.35 -8.12
N ASN A 73 6.20 -14.24 -7.84
CA ASN A 73 6.35 -13.71 -6.49
C ASN A 73 5.27 -12.72 -6.08
N ASN A 74 4.41 -12.31 -7.01
CA ASN A 74 3.36 -11.34 -6.71
C ASN A 74 2.41 -11.87 -5.64
N THR A 75 2.22 -11.08 -4.57
CA THR A 75 1.39 -11.47 -3.40
C THR A 75 -0.08 -11.67 -3.78
N THR A 76 -0.61 -10.85 -4.69
CA THR A 76 -2.00 -10.95 -5.15
C THR A 76 -2.22 -12.25 -5.93
N MET A 77 -1.27 -12.66 -6.78
CA MET A 77 -1.34 -13.93 -7.51
C MET A 77 -1.26 -15.12 -6.54
N LYS A 78 -0.35 -15.08 -5.58
CA LYS A 78 -0.26 -16.11 -4.52
C LYS A 78 -1.56 -16.23 -3.72
N GLN A 79 -2.19 -15.11 -3.41
CA GLN A 79 -3.49 -15.09 -2.71
C GLN A 79 -4.60 -15.71 -3.56
N LEU A 80 -4.65 -15.42 -4.86
CA LEU A 80 -5.62 -16.05 -5.78
C LEU A 80 -5.41 -17.56 -5.90
N ASP A 81 -4.16 -18.01 -5.96
CA ASP A 81 -3.83 -19.45 -6.00
C ASP A 81 -4.24 -20.17 -4.69
N LEU A 82 -4.07 -19.52 -3.53
CA LEU A 82 -4.56 -20.06 -2.25
C LEU A 82 -6.09 -20.10 -2.20
N ASN A 83 -6.77 -19.06 -2.70
CA ASN A 83 -8.22 -19.02 -2.80
C ASN A 83 -8.73 -20.13 -3.74
N MET A 84 -8.04 -20.40 -4.85
CA MET A 84 -8.38 -21.53 -5.73
C MET A 84 -8.29 -22.86 -5.00
N LYS A 85 -7.21 -23.11 -4.26
CA LYS A 85 -7.05 -24.30 -3.41
C LYS A 85 -8.16 -24.42 -2.36
N MET A 86 -8.58 -23.30 -1.77
CA MET A 86 -9.69 -23.27 -0.82
C MET A 86 -11.02 -23.68 -1.49
N LEU A 87 -11.31 -23.15 -2.68
CA LEU A 87 -12.51 -23.51 -3.43
C LEU A 87 -12.49 -24.97 -3.92
N GLU A 88 -11.33 -25.51 -4.28
CA GLU A 88 -11.18 -26.95 -4.59
C GLU A 88 -11.53 -27.82 -3.36
N LYS A 89 -11.08 -27.43 -2.16
CA LYS A 89 -11.46 -28.14 -0.92
C LYS A 89 -12.94 -27.98 -0.63
N SER A 90 -13.52 -26.80 -0.85
CA SER A 90 -14.96 -26.54 -0.72
C SER A 90 -15.77 -27.41 -1.68
N LEU A 91 -15.31 -27.59 -2.93
CA LEU A 91 -15.93 -28.53 -3.87
C LEU A 91 -15.88 -29.98 -3.36
N LYS A 92 -14.75 -30.40 -2.75
CA LYS A 92 -14.67 -31.76 -2.14
C LYS A 92 -15.66 -31.89 -1.00
N VAL A 93 -15.81 -30.86 -0.15
CA VAL A 93 -16.83 -30.86 0.91
C VAL A 93 -18.23 -30.86 0.33
N ALA A 94 -18.53 -30.14 -0.74
CA ALA A 94 -19.82 -30.19 -1.40
C ALA A 94 -20.13 -31.63 -1.97
N LYS A 95 -19.11 -32.28 -2.52
CA LYS A 95 -19.22 -33.67 -3.00
C LYS A 95 -19.41 -34.67 -1.86
N SER A 96 -18.82 -34.45 -0.68
CA SER A 96 -18.98 -35.34 0.47
C SER A 96 -20.42 -35.38 1.00
N SER A 97 -21.26 -34.40 0.63
CA SER A 97 -22.70 -34.42 0.94
C SER A 97 -23.48 -35.61 0.29
N PHE A 98 -22.87 -36.35 -0.62
CA PHE A 98 -23.42 -37.59 -1.19
C PHE A 98 -22.95 -38.85 -0.47
N ILE A 99 -22.01 -38.73 0.45
CA ILE A 99 -21.45 -39.87 1.20
C ILE A 99 -22.23 -40.02 2.49
N PRO A 100 -22.47 -41.29 2.98
CA PRO A 100 -23.05 -41.53 4.28
C PRO A 100 -22.29 -40.84 5.41
N THR A 101 -23.01 -40.26 6.35
CA THR A 101 -22.43 -39.63 7.55
C THR A 101 -22.77 -40.47 8.78
N LEU A 102 -21.76 -40.82 9.56
CA LEU A 102 -21.88 -41.43 10.85
C LEU A 102 -21.61 -40.41 11.93
N SER A 103 -22.55 -40.15 12.81
CA SER A 103 -22.38 -39.30 13.98
C SER A 103 -22.57 -40.10 15.26
N MET A 104 -21.76 -39.78 16.25
CA MET A 104 -21.85 -40.30 17.60
C MET A 104 -22.14 -39.14 18.56
N SER A 105 -23.16 -39.27 19.36
CA SER A 105 -23.46 -38.29 20.41
C SER A 105 -23.51 -38.99 21.76
N PHE A 106 -22.84 -38.40 22.74
CA PHE A 106 -22.93 -38.77 24.14
C PHE A 106 -23.59 -37.63 24.90
N SER A 107 -24.64 -37.95 25.63
CA SER A 107 -25.27 -36.97 26.52
C SER A 107 -25.34 -37.55 27.94
N TYR A 108 -24.98 -36.70 28.89
CA TYR A 108 -25.16 -36.98 30.31
C TYR A 108 -26.07 -35.90 30.87
N ASN A 109 -27.22 -36.35 31.36
CA ASN A 109 -28.23 -35.46 31.95
C ASN A 109 -28.35 -35.75 33.43
N TYR A 110 -28.30 -34.70 34.24
CA TYR A 110 -28.58 -34.77 35.64
C TYR A 110 -29.83 -33.90 35.89
N GLN A 111 -30.94 -34.58 36.22
CA GLN A 111 -32.23 -33.92 36.32
C GLN A 111 -32.95 -34.34 37.59
N SER A 112 -33.68 -33.43 38.16
CA SER A 112 -34.62 -33.73 39.23
C SER A 112 -36.04 -33.73 38.67
N LEU A 113 -36.78 -34.80 38.90
CA LEU A 113 -38.21 -34.83 38.65
C LEU A 113 -38.92 -34.00 39.70
N TYR A 114 -39.88 -33.15 39.27
CA TYR A 114 -40.66 -32.29 40.12
C TYR A 114 -41.34 -33.12 41.20
N ASN A 115 -41.05 -32.74 42.47
CA ASN A 115 -41.78 -33.21 43.63
C ASN A 115 -42.61 -32.03 44.15
N PRO A 116 -43.90 -32.18 44.47
CA PRO A 116 -44.75 -31.06 44.92
C PRO A 116 -44.31 -30.44 46.24
N ASN A 117 -43.35 -31.02 46.96
CA ASN A 117 -42.74 -30.44 48.15
C ASN A 117 -41.63 -29.42 47.79
N ILE A 118 -41.76 -28.21 48.29
CA ILE A 118 -40.97 -27.04 47.94
C ILE A 118 -39.51 -27.09 48.46
N ASN A 119 -39.08 -28.15 49.16
CA ASN A 119 -37.74 -28.25 49.71
C ASN A 119 -36.72 -28.75 48.65
N PHE A 120 -35.84 -27.82 48.19
CA PHE A 120 -34.79 -28.14 47.19
C PHE A 120 -33.91 -29.33 47.62
N PHE A 121 -33.70 -29.56 48.90
CA PHE A 121 -32.90 -30.67 49.44
C PHE A 121 -33.60 -32.02 49.39
N GLU A 122 -34.91 -32.06 49.16
CA GLU A 122 -35.71 -33.29 49.05
C GLU A 122 -35.95 -33.73 47.60
N TYR A 123 -35.38 -32.99 46.60
CA TYR A 123 -35.51 -33.40 45.20
C TYR A 123 -34.76 -34.70 44.91
N ASN A 124 -35.43 -35.65 44.34
CA ASN A 124 -34.81 -36.88 43.85
C ASN A 124 -34.05 -36.55 42.53
N TRP A 125 -32.77 -36.45 42.64
CA TRP A 125 -31.90 -36.23 41.50
C TRP A 125 -31.56 -37.57 40.85
N SER A 126 -31.86 -37.71 39.57
CA SER A 126 -31.49 -38.88 38.77
C SER A 126 -30.50 -38.51 37.67
N ASN A 127 -29.54 -39.34 37.48
CA ASN A 127 -28.60 -39.21 36.35
C ASN A 127 -29.00 -40.20 35.25
N SER A 128 -28.89 -39.75 34.03
CA SER A 128 -29.02 -40.60 32.85
C SER A 128 -27.87 -40.34 31.88
N SER A 129 -27.29 -41.40 31.34
CA SER A 129 -26.31 -41.28 30.28
C SER A 129 -26.83 -42.00 29.05
N SER A 130 -26.67 -41.39 27.88
CA SER A 130 -27.01 -42.05 26.62
C SER A 130 -25.90 -41.88 25.62
N LEU A 131 -25.59 -42.94 24.90
CA LEU A 131 -24.68 -42.96 23.76
C LEU A 131 -25.48 -43.34 22.52
N MET A 132 -25.52 -42.46 21.54
CA MET A 132 -26.28 -42.65 20.32
C MET A 132 -25.38 -42.62 19.10
N PHE A 133 -25.54 -43.64 18.23
CA PHE A 133 -24.93 -43.69 16.92
C PHE A 133 -26.01 -43.44 15.87
N ASN A 134 -25.77 -42.45 14.99
CA ASN A 134 -26.69 -42.13 13.92
C ASN A 134 -25.97 -42.22 12.57
N LEU A 135 -26.44 -43.16 11.72
CA LEU A 135 -25.97 -43.32 10.34
C LEU A 135 -27.01 -42.70 9.39
N SER A 136 -26.62 -41.62 8.68
CA SER A 136 -27.48 -40.97 7.70
C SER A 136 -26.96 -41.23 6.29
N ILE A 137 -27.79 -41.86 5.46
CA ILE A 137 -27.48 -42.20 4.06
C ILE A 137 -28.37 -41.34 3.15
N PRO A 138 -27.82 -40.35 2.44
CA PRO A 138 -28.61 -39.52 1.53
C PRO A 138 -28.88 -40.27 0.23
N LEU A 139 -30.12 -40.80 0.05
CA LEU A 139 -30.51 -41.50 -1.17
C LEU A 139 -30.72 -40.55 -2.35
N TYR A 140 -31.43 -39.45 -2.13
CA TYR A 140 -31.64 -38.38 -3.12
C TYR A 140 -31.90 -37.05 -2.42
N LYS A 141 -31.07 -36.03 -2.77
CA LYS A 141 -31.28 -34.69 -2.29
C LYS A 141 -30.88 -33.69 -3.38
N ALA A 142 -31.88 -33.09 -4.05
CA ALA A 142 -31.67 -32.12 -5.15
C ALA A 142 -30.74 -30.98 -4.76
N SER A 143 -30.79 -30.51 -3.50
CA SER A 143 -29.92 -29.44 -3.00
C SER A 143 -28.42 -29.80 -3.04
N ASN A 144 -28.04 -31.08 -2.97
CA ASN A 144 -26.63 -31.52 -3.05
C ASN A 144 -26.08 -31.29 -4.46
N PHE A 145 -26.86 -31.56 -5.51
CA PHE A 145 -26.47 -31.29 -6.89
C PHE A 145 -26.28 -29.77 -7.12
N THR A 146 -27.19 -28.97 -6.56
CA THR A 146 -27.11 -27.49 -6.66
C THR A 146 -25.85 -26.98 -5.93
N LYS A 147 -25.52 -27.50 -4.74
CA LYS A 147 -24.31 -27.16 -4.01
C LYS A 147 -23.04 -27.44 -4.82
N VAL A 148 -22.93 -28.62 -5.43
CA VAL A 148 -21.78 -28.98 -6.26
C VAL A 148 -21.71 -28.10 -7.51
N LYS A 149 -22.86 -27.82 -8.14
CA LYS A 149 -22.92 -26.91 -9.32
C LYS A 149 -22.48 -25.50 -8.93
N SER A 150 -22.97 -24.97 -7.81
CA SER A 150 -22.59 -23.66 -7.29
C SER A 150 -21.08 -23.59 -7.00
N ALA A 151 -20.51 -24.58 -6.32
CA ALA A 151 -19.08 -24.64 -6.04
C ALA A 151 -18.22 -24.64 -7.34
N ARG A 152 -18.66 -25.37 -8.37
CA ARG A 152 -17.98 -25.36 -9.68
C ARG A 152 -18.05 -23.99 -10.37
N ILE A 153 -19.21 -23.32 -10.26
CA ILE A 153 -19.38 -21.97 -10.83
C ILE A 153 -18.44 -20.98 -10.11
N GLN A 154 -18.35 -21.05 -8.78
CA GLN A 154 -17.43 -20.19 -8.01
C GLN A 154 -15.97 -20.42 -8.39
N MET A 155 -15.54 -21.68 -8.59
CA MET A 155 -14.19 -21.97 -9.09
C MET A 155 -13.94 -21.36 -10.46
N ARG A 156 -14.88 -21.50 -11.39
CA ARG A 156 -14.77 -20.90 -12.74
C ARG A 156 -14.73 -19.38 -12.68
N GLN A 157 -15.52 -18.78 -11.81
CA GLN A 157 -15.52 -17.34 -11.59
C GLN A 157 -14.17 -16.86 -11.07
N LEU A 158 -13.55 -17.58 -10.12
CA LEU A 158 -12.22 -17.25 -9.61
C LEU A 158 -11.14 -17.43 -10.69
N ASP A 159 -11.26 -18.44 -11.53
CA ASP A 159 -10.33 -18.68 -12.64
C ASP A 159 -10.32 -17.49 -13.64
N TRP A 160 -11.52 -17.02 -14.02
CA TRP A 160 -11.63 -15.81 -14.84
C TRP A 160 -11.11 -14.56 -14.14
N ASN A 161 -11.36 -14.41 -12.84
CA ASN A 161 -10.83 -13.31 -12.07
C ASN A 161 -9.29 -13.35 -11.99
N ARG A 162 -8.72 -14.56 -11.90
CA ARG A 162 -7.25 -14.74 -11.92
C ARG A 162 -6.66 -14.25 -13.25
N ILE A 163 -7.24 -14.66 -14.37
CA ILE A 163 -6.80 -14.24 -15.71
C ILE A 163 -6.92 -12.71 -15.88
N ASP A 164 -8.01 -12.11 -15.42
CA ASP A 164 -8.22 -10.67 -15.49
C ASP A 164 -7.21 -9.92 -14.61
N THR A 165 -6.96 -10.42 -13.41
CA THR A 165 -5.97 -9.85 -12.50
C THR A 165 -4.55 -9.94 -13.06
N GLU A 166 -4.18 -11.07 -13.66
CA GLU A 166 -2.88 -11.24 -14.33
C GLU A 166 -2.69 -10.22 -15.46
N ARG A 167 -3.73 -10.00 -16.26
CA ARG A 167 -3.69 -8.98 -17.34
C ARG A 167 -3.54 -7.56 -16.79
N LYS A 168 -4.24 -7.24 -15.68
CA LYS A 168 -4.12 -5.93 -15.01
C LYS A 168 -2.73 -5.72 -14.43
N LEU A 169 -2.16 -6.73 -13.76
CA LEU A 169 -0.81 -6.65 -13.22
C LEU A 169 0.24 -6.46 -14.32
N ASN A 170 0.10 -7.16 -15.44
CA ASN A 170 0.99 -6.96 -16.59
C ASN A 170 0.88 -5.53 -17.16
N MET A 171 -0.32 -4.98 -17.25
CA MET A 171 -0.52 -3.59 -17.65
C MET A 171 0.11 -2.60 -16.65
N GLU A 172 -0.02 -2.85 -15.35
CA GLU A 172 0.59 -2.03 -14.29
C GLU A 172 2.12 -2.07 -14.38
N ILE A 173 2.73 -3.24 -14.61
CA ILE A 173 4.18 -3.37 -14.81
C ILE A 173 4.65 -2.49 -15.96
N VAL A 174 3.97 -2.55 -17.11
CA VAL A 174 4.31 -1.70 -18.27
C VAL A 174 4.16 -0.22 -17.93
N SER A 175 3.08 0.15 -17.23
CA SER A 175 2.85 1.52 -16.80
C SER A 175 3.93 2.03 -15.85
N TYR A 176 4.30 1.26 -14.82
CA TYR A 176 5.35 1.65 -13.86
C TYR A 176 6.73 1.73 -14.53
N ARG A 177 7.05 0.83 -15.46
CA ARG A 177 8.28 0.92 -16.24
C ARG A 177 8.33 2.21 -17.07
N ASN A 178 7.24 2.54 -17.75
CA ASN A 178 7.16 3.77 -18.53
C ASN A 178 7.27 5.02 -17.63
N ASN A 179 6.61 5.01 -16.49
CA ASN A 179 6.71 6.12 -15.51
C ASN A 179 8.13 6.25 -14.97
N MET A 180 8.78 5.14 -14.66
CA MET A 180 10.19 5.12 -14.21
C MET A 180 11.13 5.70 -15.26
N ALA A 181 10.96 5.30 -16.53
CA ALA A 181 11.75 5.84 -17.63
C ALA A 181 11.53 7.35 -17.82
N ALA A 182 10.26 7.78 -17.81
CA ALA A 182 9.93 9.21 -17.93
C ALA A 182 10.47 10.02 -16.76
N SER A 183 10.35 9.52 -15.51
CA SER A 183 10.89 10.20 -14.33
C SER A 183 12.42 10.27 -14.36
N SER A 184 13.09 9.24 -14.86
CA SER A 184 14.55 9.24 -15.02
C SER A 184 15.01 10.36 -15.97
N GLU A 185 14.36 10.51 -17.13
CA GLU A 185 14.63 11.60 -18.08
C GLU A 185 14.34 12.98 -17.46
N GLN A 186 13.28 13.09 -16.68
CA GLN A 186 12.96 14.33 -15.96
C GLN A 186 14.02 14.69 -14.93
N VAL A 187 14.59 13.71 -14.21
CA VAL A 187 15.68 13.95 -13.24
C VAL A 187 16.89 14.52 -13.96
N VAL A 188 17.29 13.97 -15.11
CA VAL A 188 18.41 14.49 -15.91
C VAL A 188 18.16 15.94 -16.36
N SER A 189 17.02 16.20 -16.97
CA SER A 189 16.64 17.53 -17.46
C SER A 189 16.53 18.56 -16.34
N ASN A 190 15.91 18.18 -15.21
CA ASN A 190 15.75 19.08 -14.06
C ASN A 190 17.08 19.36 -13.36
N LYS A 191 18.03 18.42 -13.36
CA LYS A 191 19.40 18.66 -12.88
C LYS A 191 20.10 19.75 -13.70
N GLU A 192 19.98 19.68 -15.03
CA GLU A 192 20.54 20.71 -15.92
C GLU A 192 19.88 22.06 -15.68
N ASN A 193 18.55 22.10 -15.45
CA ASN A 193 17.82 23.31 -15.12
C ASN A 193 18.32 23.94 -13.80
N VAL A 194 18.61 23.12 -12.77
CA VAL A 194 19.20 23.61 -11.52
C VAL A 194 20.57 24.26 -11.78
N MET A 195 21.45 23.57 -12.54
CA MET A 195 22.77 24.14 -12.88
C MET A 195 22.69 25.47 -13.66
N GLN A 196 21.70 25.60 -14.56
CA GLN A 196 21.47 26.84 -15.30
C GLN A 196 20.93 27.93 -14.38
N ALA A 197 20.00 27.61 -13.48
CA ALA A 197 19.45 28.56 -12.51
C ALA A 197 20.53 29.04 -11.52
N GLU A 198 21.44 28.19 -11.07
CA GLU A 198 22.59 28.56 -10.24
C GLU A 198 23.49 29.57 -10.95
N LYS A 199 23.81 29.34 -12.22
CA LYS A 199 24.57 30.30 -13.05
C LYS A 199 23.85 31.63 -13.20
N ALA A 200 22.51 31.58 -13.37
CA ALA A 200 21.70 32.82 -13.48
C ALA A 200 21.75 33.64 -12.19
N VAL A 201 21.63 32.99 -11.01
CA VAL A 201 21.78 33.68 -9.70
C VAL A 201 23.18 34.28 -9.55
N LEU A 202 24.23 33.54 -9.92
CA LEU A 202 25.61 34.04 -9.85
C LEU A 202 25.79 35.28 -10.72
N ILE A 203 25.25 35.28 -11.96
CA ILE A 203 25.34 36.42 -12.88
C ILE A 203 24.55 37.61 -12.36
N ALA A 204 23.29 37.37 -11.90
CA ALA A 204 22.44 38.42 -11.33
C ALA A 204 23.07 39.07 -10.09
N GLY A 205 23.69 38.27 -9.21
CA GLY A 205 24.41 38.74 -8.03
C GLY A 205 25.58 39.63 -8.41
N LYS A 206 26.45 39.19 -9.33
CA LYS A 206 27.58 39.99 -9.80
C LYS A 206 27.15 41.32 -10.47
N ARG A 207 26.06 41.30 -11.26
CA ARG A 207 25.49 42.48 -11.88
C ARG A 207 24.96 43.48 -10.84
N TYR A 208 24.30 42.94 -9.78
CA TYR A 208 23.82 43.72 -8.67
C TYR A 208 24.98 44.39 -7.88
N ASP A 209 26.03 43.62 -7.56
CA ASP A 209 27.19 44.07 -6.80
C ASP A 209 27.93 45.23 -7.49
N VAL A 210 27.99 45.22 -8.83
CA VAL A 210 28.61 46.31 -9.63
C VAL A 210 27.62 47.41 -10.02
N GLY A 211 26.40 47.40 -9.46
CA GLY A 211 25.38 48.42 -9.70
C GLY A 211 24.74 48.40 -11.10
N LYS A 212 24.94 47.32 -11.89
CA LYS A 212 24.37 47.11 -13.24
C LYS A 212 23.14 46.23 -13.28
N GLY A 213 22.73 45.67 -12.14
CA GLY A 213 21.55 44.87 -11.96
C GLY A 213 20.60 45.41 -10.90
N THR A 214 19.36 45.00 -10.93
CA THR A 214 18.35 45.36 -9.93
C THR A 214 18.19 44.27 -8.87
N VAL A 215 17.74 44.65 -7.70
CA VAL A 215 17.36 43.70 -6.63
C VAL A 215 16.23 42.73 -7.09
N LEU A 216 15.35 43.23 -7.97
CA LEU A 216 14.28 42.46 -8.54
C LEU A 216 14.80 41.32 -9.44
N GLU A 217 15.81 41.61 -10.29
CA GLU A 217 16.47 40.59 -11.12
C GLU A 217 17.13 39.51 -10.25
N LEU A 218 17.84 39.90 -9.19
CA LEU A 218 18.47 38.97 -8.27
C LEU A 218 17.43 38.10 -7.55
N ASN A 219 16.39 38.69 -6.98
CA ASN A 219 15.32 37.96 -6.29
C ASN A 219 14.58 37.01 -7.23
N SER A 220 14.27 37.46 -8.46
CA SER A 220 13.64 36.61 -9.47
C SER A 220 14.51 35.41 -9.81
N SER A 221 15.81 35.57 -9.95
CA SER A 221 16.76 34.47 -10.20
C SER A 221 16.82 33.51 -9.02
N GLN A 222 16.80 34.01 -7.78
CA GLN A 222 16.77 33.15 -6.57
C GLN A 222 15.47 32.34 -6.47
N VAL A 223 14.32 32.94 -6.76
CA VAL A 223 13.02 32.21 -6.81
C VAL A 223 13.05 31.14 -7.88
N SER A 224 13.60 31.46 -9.07
CA SER A 224 13.74 30.48 -10.15
C SER A 224 14.64 29.31 -9.77
N LEU A 225 15.75 29.55 -9.07
CA LEU A 225 16.63 28.50 -8.55
C LEU A 225 15.90 27.63 -7.54
N THR A 226 15.19 28.23 -6.59
CA THR A 226 14.42 27.49 -5.59
C THR A 226 13.37 26.61 -6.26
N GLN A 227 12.65 27.13 -7.27
CA GLN A 227 11.68 26.38 -8.03
C GLN A 227 12.32 25.21 -8.80
N ALA A 228 13.47 25.44 -9.44
CA ALA A 228 14.21 24.39 -10.14
C ALA A 228 14.64 23.27 -9.18
N GLN A 229 15.16 23.63 -8.00
CA GLN A 229 15.54 22.65 -6.96
C GLN A 229 14.35 21.87 -6.44
N LEU A 230 13.19 22.50 -6.22
CA LEU A 230 11.97 21.81 -5.83
C LEU A 230 11.51 20.80 -6.90
N THR A 231 11.49 21.23 -8.16
CA THR A 231 11.11 20.37 -9.29
C THR A 231 12.09 19.20 -9.47
N TYR A 232 13.37 19.43 -9.27
CA TYR A 232 14.40 18.39 -9.29
C TYR A 232 14.19 17.36 -8.17
N ASN A 233 14.01 17.81 -6.94
CA ASN A 233 13.73 16.90 -5.81
C ASN A 233 12.43 16.13 -6.01
N GLN A 234 11.39 16.75 -6.57
CA GLN A 234 10.14 16.08 -6.90
C GLN A 234 10.35 14.96 -7.94
N SER A 235 11.16 15.22 -8.98
CA SER A 235 11.42 14.20 -10.01
C SER A 235 12.19 12.98 -9.46
N ILE A 236 13.12 13.17 -8.51
CA ILE A 236 13.78 12.07 -7.81
C ILE A 236 12.77 11.26 -6.99
N TYR A 237 11.90 11.96 -6.26
CA TYR A 237 10.84 11.31 -5.47
C TYR A 237 9.89 10.50 -6.35
N ASP A 238 9.43 11.06 -7.47
CA ASP A 238 8.52 10.39 -8.41
C ASP A 238 9.17 9.14 -9.02
N TYR A 239 10.47 9.18 -9.33
CA TYR A 239 11.22 8.00 -9.76
C TYR A 239 11.26 6.92 -8.68
N LEU A 240 11.53 7.28 -7.43
CA LEU A 240 11.60 6.34 -6.31
C LEU A 240 10.24 5.70 -6.03
N ILE A 241 9.15 6.46 -6.14
CA ILE A 241 7.79 5.92 -6.02
C ILE A 241 7.50 4.94 -7.16
N ALA A 242 7.76 5.32 -8.41
CA ALA A 242 7.53 4.44 -9.55
C ALA A 242 8.34 3.13 -9.45
N LYS A 243 9.58 3.21 -8.93
CA LYS A 243 10.42 2.05 -8.65
C LYS A 243 9.82 1.18 -7.53
N ALA A 244 9.40 1.77 -6.42
CA ALA A 244 8.80 1.04 -5.30
C ALA A 244 7.49 0.35 -5.71
N ASP A 245 6.66 1.01 -6.53
CA ASP A 245 5.44 0.44 -7.07
C ASP A 245 5.73 -0.74 -8.01
N LEU A 246 6.76 -0.62 -8.86
CA LEU A 246 7.21 -1.73 -9.70
C LEU A 246 7.70 -2.91 -8.85
N ASP A 247 8.58 -2.67 -7.85
CA ASP A 247 9.11 -3.71 -6.97
C ASP A 247 8.00 -4.41 -6.20
N LYS A 248 6.98 -3.66 -5.73
CA LYS A 248 5.77 -4.20 -5.08
C LYS A 248 4.99 -5.14 -6.01
N VAL A 249 4.74 -4.74 -7.26
CA VAL A 249 4.02 -5.60 -8.23
C VAL A 249 4.82 -6.83 -8.58
N LEU A 250 6.15 -6.73 -8.62
CA LEU A 250 7.05 -7.86 -8.84
C LEU A 250 7.18 -8.78 -7.63
N GLY A 251 6.73 -8.36 -6.45
CA GLY A 251 6.94 -9.07 -5.19
C GLY A 251 8.41 -9.14 -4.80
N LYS A 252 9.20 -8.12 -5.15
CA LYS A 252 10.56 -7.91 -4.65
C LYS A 252 10.44 -7.23 -3.28
N GLU A 253 11.05 -7.82 -2.26
CA GLU A 253 11.19 -7.23 -0.92
C GLU A 253 12.41 -6.31 -0.83
#